data_226a0ef3478e9d27134b70cad9c4114e
#
_entry.id   226a0ef3478e9d27134b70cad9c4114e
#
_cell.length_a   1.000
_cell.length_b   1.000
_cell.length_c   1.000
_cell.angle_alpha   90.00
_cell.angle_beta   90.00
_cell.angle_gamma   90.00
#
_symmetry.space_group_name_H-M   'P 1'
#
loop_
_entity.id
_entity.type
_entity.pdbx_description
1 polymer ?
#
loop_
_entity_poly.entity_id
_entity_poly.type
_entity_poly.pdbx_seq_one_letter_code
_entity_poly.pdbx_strand_id
1 'polypeptide(L)'
;MPVEGHQKDSSVPAAGGFPTTHWSAVLAAGHSSSTGGWEALEQLCRTYWYPLYVYVRRQGQDEESAKDLTQGFFAHLLEKNYLAQVQRERGKFRSFLLAALKHFLADEWDKARAQKRGGGQPLISLDDTTCEDRYRLEPADAMDAEKLFERRWALTLLEQAKARVREEHVKAGKAELYERLKRKT
;
A
#
# COMPACT_ATOMS: atom_id res chain seq x y z
N MET A 1 -57.24 -13.05 12.26
CA MET A 1 -56.58 -11.82 11.85
C MET A 1 -55.30 -11.66 12.68
N PRO A 2 -54.10 -12.06 12.22
CA PRO A 2 -52.85 -11.77 12.90
C PRO A 2 -52.33 -10.43 12.41
N VAL A 3 -51.86 -9.60 13.33
CA VAL A 3 -51.28 -8.27 13.13
C VAL A 3 -49.82 -8.44 12.74
N GLU A 4 -49.47 -7.95 11.54
CA GLU A 4 -48.09 -7.90 11.06
C GLU A 4 -47.28 -6.94 11.91
N GLY A 5 -46.29 -7.49 12.64
CA GLY A 5 -45.23 -6.73 13.30
C GLY A 5 -44.20 -6.21 12.31
N HIS A 6 -44.22 -4.92 12.07
CA HIS A 6 -43.25 -4.22 11.28
C HIS A 6 -41.91 -4.12 12.06
N GLN A 7 -41.00 -5.04 11.82
CA GLN A 7 -39.66 -5.03 12.39
C GLN A 7 -38.84 -4.01 11.62
N LYS A 8 -38.70 -2.80 12.16
CA LYS A 8 -37.75 -1.81 11.69
C LYS A 8 -36.35 -2.32 11.96
N ASP A 9 -35.72 -2.77 10.90
CA ASP A 9 -34.29 -3.02 10.87
C ASP A 9 -33.54 -1.68 10.91
N SER A 10 -33.20 -1.25 12.13
CA SER A 10 -32.38 -0.08 12.38
C SER A 10 -30.92 -0.51 12.50
N SER A 11 -30.33 -0.97 11.41
CA SER A 11 -28.88 -1.10 11.31
C SER A 11 -28.27 0.29 11.08
N VAL A 12 -28.07 1.02 12.19
CA VAL A 12 -27.19 2.18 12.22
C VAL A 12 -25.79 1.69 11.91
N PRO A 13 -25.12 2.17 10.84
CA PRO A 13 -23.73 1.82 10.62
C PRO A 13 -22.91 2.40 11.77
N ALA A 14 -22.21 1.55 12.49
CA ALA A 14 -21.31 1.92 13.57
C ALA A 14 -20.34 2.98 13.10
N ALA A 15 -20.27 4.07 13.89
CA ALA A 15 -19.51 5.27 13.64
C ALA A 15 -18.05 4.99 13.23
N GLY A 16 -17.67 5.46 12.03
CA GLY A 16 -16.48 6.24 11.75
C GLY A 16 -15.12 5.76 12.26
N GLY A 17 -14.73 4.52 12.01
CA GLY A 17 -13.30 4.25 11.85
C GLY A 17 -12.95 4.53 10.39
N PHE A 18 -11.99 5.42 10.12
CA PHE A 18 -11.40 5.51 8.78
C PHE A 18 -11.01 4.11 8.34
N PRO A 19 -11.46 3.63 7.18
CA PRO A 19 -11.07 2.31 6.69
C PRO A 19 -9.56 2.34 6.46
N THR A 20 -8.81 1.87 7.45
CA THR A 20 -7.34 1.83 7.44
C THR A 20 -6.78 0.86 6.40
N THR A 21 -7.66 0.12 5.75
CA THR A 21 -7.34 -0.78 4.63
C THR A 21 -8.55 -0.83 3.71
N HIS A 22 -8.35 -0.58 2.42
CA HIS A 22 -9.36 -0.81 1.39
C HIS A 22 -9.48 -2.31 1.13
N TRP A 23 -10.13 -3.05 2.04
CA TRP A 23 -10.28 -4.50 1.95
C TRP A 23 -10.97 -4.93 0.66
N SER A 24 -11.89 -4.14 0.12
CA SER A 24 -12.50 -4.39 -1.19
C SER A 24 -11.45 -4.43 -2.31
N ALA A 25 -10.46 -3.52 -2.28
CA ALA A 25 -9.37 -3.52 -3.24
C ALA A 25 -8.44 -4.73 -3.04
N VAL A 26 -8.12 -5.10 -1.79
CA VAL A 26 -7.29 -6.28 -1.50
C VAL A 26 -7.96 -7.56 -2.03
N LEU A 27 -9.26 -7.76 -1.74
CA LEU A 27 -10.00 -8.93 -2.19
C LEU A 27 -10.17 -8.94 -3.73
N ALA A 28 -10.44 -7.78 -4.33
CA ALA A 28 -10.53 -7.66 -5.79
C ALA A 28 -9.19 -7.98 -6.48
N ALA A 29 -8.07 -7.51 -5.94
CA ALA A 29 -6.73 -7.79 -6.44
C ALA A 29 -6.37 -9.28 -6.34
N GLY A 30 -6.87 -9.99 -5.32
CA GLY A 30 -6.73 -11.44 -5.21
C GLY A 30 -7.44 -12.24 -6.31
N HIS A 31 -8.36 -11.61 -7.05
CA HIS A 31 -9.07 -12.19 -8.20
C HIS A 31 -8.63 -11.51 -9.51
N SER A 32 -7.32 -11.43 -9.73
CA SER A 32 -6.68 -10.67 -10.82
C SER A 32 -7.07 -11.07 -12.27
N SER A 33 -7.86 -12.11 -12.45
CA SER A 33 -8.40 -12.50 -13.77
C SER A 33 -9.52 -11.59 -14.30
N SER A 34 -10.00 -10.63 -13.52
CA SER A 34 -11.02 -9.65 -13.90
C SER A 34 -10.42 -8.25 -14.10
N THR A 35 -11.03 -7.42 -14.96
CA THR A 35 -10.61 -6.01 -15.17
C THR A 35 -10.53 -5.24 -13.86
N GLY A 36 -11.51 -5.42 -12.97
CA GLY A 36 -11.51 -4.80 -11.63
C GLY A 36 -10.40 -5.30 -10.70
N GLY A 37 -9.89 -6.52 -10.93
CA GLY A 37 -8.74 -7.07 -10.19
C GLY A 37 -7.44 -6.34 -10.50
N TRP A 38 -7.21 -6.00 -11.76
CA TRP A 38 -6.02 -5.25 -12.17
C TRP A 38 -6.02 -3.82 -11.65
N GLU A 39 -7.17 -3.12 -11.73
CA GLU A 39 -7.30 -1.76 -11.17
C GLU A 39 -7.07 -1.74 -9.65
N ALA A 40 -7.63 -2.73 -8.94
CA ALA A 40 -7.44 -2.87 -7.51
C ALA A 40 -5.97 -3.16 -7.14
N LEU A 41 -5.29 -3.98 -7.94
CA LEU A 41 -3.87 -4.27 -7.78
C LEU A 41 -3.01 -3.03 -8.02
N GLU A 42 -3.28 -2.28 -9.09
CA GLU A 42 -2.60 -1.02 -9.36
C GLU A 42 -2.77 -0.04 -8.18
N GLN A 43 -3.97 0.07 -7.63
CA GLN A 43 -4.23 0.91 -6.46
C GLN A 43 -3.45 0.44 -5.22
N LEU A 44 -3.31 -0.86 -5.00
CA LEU A 44 -2.48 -1.40 -3.92
C LEU A 44 -1.01 -1.08 -4.15
N CYS A 45 -0.50 -1.30 -5.36
CA CYS A 45 0.87 -0.94 -5.71
C CYS A 45 1.14 0.54 -5.47
N ARG A 46 0.30 1.45 -5.96
CA ARG A 46 0.43 2.90 -5.75
C ARG A 46 0.40 3.30 -4.27
N THR A 47 -0.35 2.57 -3.43
CA THR A 47 -0.47 2.89 -2.00
C THR A 47 0.72 2.38 -1.19
N TYR A 48 1.25 1.20 -1.55
CA TYR A 48 2.24 0.51 -0.73
C TYR A 48 3.65 0.53 -1.30
N TRP A 49 3.84 0.86 -2.57
CA TRP A 49 5.16 0.87 -3.21
C TRP A 49 6.17 1.71 -2.41
N TYR A 50 5.91 3.00 -2.27
CA TYR A 50 6.84 3.90 -1.61
C TYR A 50 7.08 3.57 -0.13
N PRO A 51 6.06 3.28 0.70
CA PRO A 51 6.27 2.80 2.07
C PRO A 51 7.16 1.56 2.17
N LEU A 52 6.98 0.57 1.29
CA LEU A 52 7.80 -0.65 1.27
C LEU A 52 9.22 -0.36 0.78
N TYR A 53 9.39 0.45 -0.26
CA TYR A 53 10.68 0.93 -0.72
C TYR A 53 11.49 1.60 0.40
N VAL A 54 10.87 2.53 1.13
CA VAL A 54 11.50 3.21 2.27
C VAL A 54 11.92 2.22 3.36
N TYR A 55 11.10 1.20 3.63
CA TYR A 55 11.48 0.13 4.55
C TYR A 55 12.75 -0.59 4.09
N VAL A 56 12.80 -1.02 2.82
CA VAL A 56 13.95 -1.73 2.24
C VAL A 56 15.20 -0.85 2.25
N ARG A 57 15.09 0.44 1.87
CA ARG A 57 16.19 1.42 1.96
C ARG A 57 16.75 1.52 3.38
N ARG A 58 15.86 1.53 4.38
CA ARG A 58 16.26 1.62 5.80
C ARG A 58 16.93 0.35 6.32
N GLN A 59 16.77 -0.78 5.63
CA GLN A 59 17.53 -2.00 5.90
C GLN A 59 18.97 -1.96 5.36
N GLY A 60 19.41 -0.81 4.83
CA GLY A 60 20.77 -0.60 4.33
C GLY A 60 20.99 -0.98 2.87
N GLN A 61 19.92 -1.22 2.13
CA GLN A 61 20.02 -1.44 0.68
C GLN A 61 20.28 -0.12 -0.06
N ASP A 62 21.06 -0.15 -1.15
CA ASP A 62 21.20 0.97 -2.06
C ASP A 62 19.93 1.23 -2.86
N GLU A 63 19.89 2.28 -3.66
CA GLU A 63 18.71 2.71 -4.42
C GLU A 63 18.23 1.62 -5.39
N GLU A 64 19.14 1.08 -6.19
CA GLU A 64 18.84 0.09 -7.22
C GLU A 64 18.36 -1.23 -6.59
N SER A 65 19.11 -1.75 -5.63
CA SER A 65 18.72 -2.95 -4.88
C SER A 65 17.37 -2.80 -4.17
N ALA A 66 17.07 -1.63 -3.62
CA ALA A 66 15.79 -1.41 -2.96
C ALA A 66 14.61 -1.36 -3.94
N LYS A 67 14.80 -0.77 -5.13
CA LYS A 67 13.81 -0.79 -6.21
C LYS A 67 13.54 -2.24 -6.66
N ASP A 68 14.60 -2.99 -6.94
CA ASP A 68 14.51 -4.38 -7.40
C ASP A 68 13.83 -5.28 -6.36
N LEU A 69 14.23 -5.20 -5.10
CA LEU A 69 13.62 -5.97 -4.02
C LEU A 69 12.16 -5.61 -3.80
N THR A 70 11.80 -4.32 -3.90
CA THR A 70 10.41 -3.90 -3.77
C THR A 70 9.56 -4.42 -4.93
N GLN A 71 10.07 -4.33 -6.15
CA GLN A 71 9.40 -4.86 -7.35
C GLN A 71 9.28 -6.39 -7.28
N GLY A 72 10.37 -7.09 -6.95
CA GLY A 72 10.37 -8.55 -6.77
C GLY A 72 9.38 -9.03 -5.72
N PHE A 73 9.22 -8.27 -4.64
CA PHE A 73 8.22 -8.56 -3.62
C PHE A 73 6.79 -8.50 -4.17
N PHE A 74 6.44 -7.46 -4.96
CA PHE A 74 5.12 -7.40 -5.58
C PHE A 74 4.91 -8.54 -6.57
N ALA A 75 5.90 -8.88 -7.40
CA ALA A 75 5.83 -10.04 -8.28
C ALA A 75 5.58 -11.34 -7.48
N HIS A 76 6.32 -11.53 -6.39
CA HIS A 76 6.17 -12.68 -5.51
C HIS A 76 4.77 -12.78 -4.87
N LEU A 77 4.18 -11.65 -4.43
CA LEU A 77 2.81 -11.61 -3.91
C LEU A 77 1.79 -12.10 -4.93
N LEU A 78 1.99 -11.73 -6.21
CA LEU A 78 1.11 -12.11 -7.32
C LEU A 78 1.27 -13.59 -7.69
N GLU A 79 2.50 -14.05 -7.89
CA GLU A 79 2.81 -15.45 -8.25
C GLU A 79 2.25 -16.44 -7.24
N LYS A 80 2.39 -16.15 -5.96
CA LYS A 80 1.94 -17.01 -4.85
C LYS A 80 0.47 -16.85 -4.51
N ASN A 81 -0.23 -15.93 -5.20
CA ASN A 81 -1.65 -15.62 -4.93
C ASN A 81 -1.93 -15.33 -3.44
N TYR A 82 -0.97 -14.72 -2.75
CA TYR A 82 -1.09 -14.41 -1.32
C TYR A 82 -2.26 -13.49 -1.03
N LEU A 83 -2.61 -12.59 -1.97
CA LEU A 83 -3.73 -11.66 -1.81
C LEU A 83 -5.08 -12.37 -1.67
N ALA A 84 -5.26 -13.52 -2.35
CA ALA A 84 -6.48 -14.32 -2.21
C ALA A 84 -6.60 -15.04 -0.86
N GLN A 85 -5.47 -15.24 -0.17
CA GLN A 85 -5.42 -15.95 1.12
C GLN A 85 -5.52 -15.01 2.32
N VAL A 86 -5.48 -13.69 2.08
CA VAL A 86 -5.54 -12.69 3.15
C VAL A 86 -6.95 -12.62 3.73
N GLN A 87 -7.06 -12.83 5.04
CA GLN A 87 -8.31 -12.77 5.78
C GLN A 87 -8.40 -11.47 6.57
N ARG A 88 -9.50 -10.74 6.39
CA ARG A 88 -9.75 -9.46 7.07
C ARG A 88 -9.70 -9.59 8.60
N GLU A 89 -10.14 -10.72 9.12
CA GLU A 89 -10.25 -11.03 10.53
C GLU A 89 -8.88 -11.19 11.21
N ARG A 90 -7.83 -11.48 10.43
CA ARG A 90 -6.47 -11.68 10.93
C ARG A 90 -5.68 -10.38 11.16
N GLY A 91 -6.31 -9.22 10.96
CA GLY A 91 -5.70 -7.94 11.28
C GLY A 91 -5.55 -6.97 10.11
N LYS A 92 -4.62 -6.02 10.28
CA LYS A 92 -4.41 -4.96 9.28
C LYS A 92 -3.61 -5.48 8.09
N PHE A 93 -4.08 -5.23 6.88
CA PHE A 93 -3.39 -5.64 5.65
C PHE A 93 -1.94 -5.13 5.57
N ARG A 94 -1.68 -3.90 6.02
CA ARG A 94 -0.31 -3.36 6.04
C ARG A 94 0.65 -4.17 6.93
N SER A 95 0.15 -4.69 8.06
CA SER A 95 0.96 -5.54 8.94
C SER A 95 1.26 -6.88 8.29
N PHE A 96 0.29 -7.45 7.55
CA PHE A 96 0.50 -8.62 6.72
C PHE A 96 1.57 -8.36 5.64
N LEU A 97 1.45 -7.24 4.89
CA LEU A 97 2.43 -6.89 3.86
C LEU A 97 3.85 -6.76 4.43
N LEU A 98 3.99 -6.07 5.56
CA LEU A 98 5.29 -5.89 6.19
C LEU A 98 5.89 -7.22 6.66
N ALA A 99 5.08 -8.11 7.24
CA ALA A 99 5.52 -9.44 7.63
C ALA A 99 5.94 -10.27 6.40
N ALA A 100 5.14 -10.25 5.34
CA ALA A 100 5.45 -10.94 4.09
C ALA A 100 6.74 -10.39 3.43
N LEU A 101 6.94 -9.05 3.44
CA LEU A 101 8.17 -8.44 2.95
C LEU A 101 9.39 -8.91 3.75
N LYS A 102 9.30 -8.96 5.08
CA LYS A 102 10.41 -9.43 5.93
C LYS A 102 10.82 -10.87 5.59
N HIS A 103 9.85 -11.76 5.40
CA HIS A 103 10.12 -13.13 4.96
C HIS A 103 10.76 -13.18 3.58
N PHE A 104 10.20 -12.44 2.62
CA PHE A 104 10.76 -12.34 1.28
C PHE A 104 12.22 -11.85 1.29
N LEU A 105 12.52 -10.78 2.04
CA LEU A 105 13.88 -10.25 2.15
C LEU A 105 14.85 -11.28 2.78
N ALA A 106 14.41 -12.01 3.79
CA ALA A 106 15.23 -13.07 4.40
C ALA A 106 15.56 -14.15 3.37
N ASP A 107 14.57 -14.61 2.60
CA ASP A 107 14.77 -15.58 1.53
C ASP A 107 15.73 -15.08 0.43
N GLU A 108 15.60 -13.82 0.01
CA GLU A 108 16.47 -13.19 -0.99
C GLU A 108 17.91 -13.06 -0.47
N TRP A 109 18.11 -12.70 0.78
CA TRP A 109 19.44 -12.64 1.39
C TRP A 109 20.09 -14.01 1.52
N ASP A 110 19.33 -15.04 1.85
CA ASP A 110 19.84 -16.42 1.89
C ASP A 110 20.21 -16.92 0.49
N LYS A 111 19.39 -16.61 -0.53
CA LYS A 111 19.71 -16.87 -1.95
C LYS A 111 20.98 -16.11 -2.38
N ALA A 112 21.08 -14.82 -2.07
CA ALA A 112 22.26 -14.02 -2.40
C ALA A 112 23.53 -14.55 -1.75
N ARG A 113 23.47 -15.03 -0.50
CA ARG A 113 24.59 -15.71 0.16
C ARG A 113 24.96 -17.02 -0.53
N ALA A 114 23.97 -17.78 -1.02
CA ALA A 114 24.19 -18.99 -1.77
C ALA A 114 24.72 -18.71 -3.19
N GLN A 115 24.24 -17.63 -3.84
CA GLN A 115 24.57 -17.25 -5.22
C GLN A 115 25.89 -16.48 -5.37
N LYS A 116 26.55 -16.06 -4.31
CA LYS A 116 27.94 -15.53 -4.44
C LYS A 116 28.89 -16.46 -5.20
N ARG A 117 28.34 -17.57 -5.73
CA ARG A 117 28.99 -18.55 -6.61
C ARG A 117 28.46 -18.61 -8.05
N GLY A 118 27.58 -17.69 -8.50
CA GLY A 118 27.10 -17.69 -9.91
C GLY A 118 25.94 -16.75 -10.19
N GLY A 119 26.14 -15.93 -11.16
CA GLY A 119 25.40 -14.80 -11.71
C GLY A 119 23.87 -14.76 -11.64
N GLY A 120 23.36 -13.57 -11.33
CA GLY A 120 21.94 -13.24 -11.36
C GLY A 120 21.51 -12.58 -12.67
N GLN A 121 20.25 -12.74 -13.05
CA GLN A 121 19.63 -12.05 -14.20
C GLN A 121 19.01 -10.73 -13.77
N PRO A 122 19.09 -9.66 -14.59
CA PRO A 122 18.45 -8.37 -14.28
C PRO A 122 16.95 -8.42 -14.49
N LEU A 123 16.20 -7.91 -13.50
CA LEU A 123 14.76 -7.66 -13.58
C LEU A 123 14.48 -6.30 -14.25
N ILE A 124 13.37 -6.19 -14.95
CA ILE A 124 12.93 -4.97 -15.65
C ILE A 124 12.59 -3.90 -14.61
N SER A 125 13.29 -2.76 -14.65
CA SER A 125 13.12 -1.64 -13.72
C SER A 125 11.86 -0.84 -14.06
N LEU A 126 10.96 -0.67 -13.09
CA LEU A 126 9.98 0.41 -13.08
C LEU A 126 10.70 1.68 -12.59
N ASP A 127 11.08 2.53 -13.53
CA ASP A 127 11.87 3.74 -13.28
C ASP A 127 11.01 4.78 -12.54
N ASP A 128 11.18 4.87 -11.21
CA ASP A 128 10.64 5.95 -10.40
C ASP A 128 11.80 6.71 -9.71
N THR A 129 12.43 7.58 -10.46
CA THR A 129 13.49 8.49 -9.99
C THR A 129 13.04 9.38 -8.84
N THR A 130 11.72 9.57 -8.68
CA THR A 130 11.14 10.41 -7.62
C THR A 130 11.20 9.76 -6.23
N CYS A 131 11.30 8.44 -6.14
CA CYS A 131 11.34 7.72 -4.86
C CYS A 131 12.60 8.02 -4.07
N GLU A 132 13.76 8.08 -4.71
CA GLU A 132 15.03 8.35 -4.02
C GLU A 132 15.13 9.81 -3.57
N ASP A 133 14.69 10.76 -4.36
CA ASP A 133 14.66 12.17 -3.96
C ASP A 133 13.74 12.38 -2.74
N ARG A 134 12.61 11.69 -2.70
CA ARG A 134 11.72 11.67 -1.53
C ARG A 134 12.39 11.00 -0.33
N TYR A 135 13.13 9.90 -0.54
CA TYR A 135 13.82 9.18 0.52
C TYR A 135 14.92 10.01 1.17
N ARG A 136 15.67 10.81 0.40
CA ARG A 136 16.72 11.73 0.90
C ARG A 136 16.16 12.79 1.87
N LEU A 137 14.88 13.10 1.77
CA LEU A 137 14.18 14.03 2.67
C LEU A 137 13.66 13.34 3.95
N GLU A 138 13.83 12.02 4.08
CA GLU A 138 13.43 11.32 5.29
C GLU A 138 14.36 11.67 6.47
N PRO A 139 13.83 11.72 7.71
CA PRO A 139 14.66 11.93 8.90
C PRO A 139 15.72 10.84 9.00
N ALA A 140 16.99 11.24 9.08
CA ALA A 140 18.12 10.31 9.04
C ALA A 140 18.13 9.34 10.24
N ASP A 141 17.83 9.79 11.46
CA ASP A 141 18.17 9.05 12.68
C ASP A 141 17.04 8.77 13.67
N ALA A 142 15.80 9.23 13.43
CA ALA A 142 14.78 9.23 14.49
C ALA A 142 13.83 8.04 14.51
N MET A 143 13.77 7.22 13.45
CA MET A 143 12.80 6.14 13.33
C MET A 143 13.42 4.84 12.82
N ASP A 144 13.02 3.72 13.45
CA ASP A 144 13.27 2.40 12.88
C ASP A 144 12.50 2.20 11.56
N ALA A 145 12.89 1.19 10.79
CA ALA A 145 12.31 0.92 9.47
C ALA A 145 10.79 0.69 9.53
N GLU A 146 10.29 0.05 10.58
CA GLU A 146 8.86 -0.25 10.74
C GLU A 146 8.04 1.01 11.01
N LYS A 147 8.49 1.88 11.90
CA LYS A 147 7.84 3.16 12.19
C LYS A 147 7.86 4.08 10.97
N LEU A 148 8.97 4.06 10.21
CA LEU A 148 9.06 4.84 8.99
C LEU A 148 8.09 4.32 7.91
N PHE A 149 7.96 3.00 7.76
CA PHE A 149 6.95 2.39 6.90
C PHE A 149 5.53 2.82 7.30
N GLU A 150 5.16 2.70 8.58
CA GLU A 150 3.83 3.08 9.08
C GLU A 150 3.55 4.57 8.85
N ARG A 151 4.52 5.43 9.10
CA ARG A 151 4.41 6.88 8.85
C ARG A 151 4.18 7.16 7.36
N ARG A 152 4.97 6.55 6.48
CA ARG A 152 4.86 6.79 5.04
C ARG A 152 3.57 6.25 4.46
N TRP A 153 3.14 5.08 4.91
CA TRP A 153 1.83 4.56 4.57
C TRP A 153 0.71 5.54 4.96
N ALA A 154 0.73 6.08 6.18
CA ALA A 154 -0.28 7.04 6.63
C ALA A 154 -0.26 8.34 5.81
N LEU A 155 0.92 8.86 5.48
CA LEU A 155 1.06 10.05 4.63
C LEU A 155 0.56 9.79 3.21
N THR A 156 0.85 8.64 2.63
CA THR A 156 0.35 8.25 1.30
C THR A 156 -1.18 8.22 1.28
N LEU A 157 -1.81 7.63 2.30
CA LEU A 157 -3.27 7.64 2.41
C LEU A 157 -3.85 9.05 2.54
N LEU A 158 -3.19 9.92 3.31
CA LEU A 158 -3.61 11.32 3.46
C LEU A 158 -3.50 12.08 2.14
N GLU A 159 -2.42 11.88 1.38
CA GLU A 159 -2.23 12.47 0.05
C GLU A 159 -3.32 12.00 -0.92
N GLN A 160 -3.62 10.70 -0.96
CA GLN A 160 -4.69 10.14 -1.78
C GLN A 160 -6.08 10.69 -1.39
N ALA A 161 -6.36 10.79 -0.09
CA ALA A 161 -7.62 11.37 0.40
C ALA A 161 -7.76 12.84 0.00
N LYS A 162 -6.70 13.64 0.13
CA LYS A 162 -6.68 15.04 -0.31
C LYS A 162 -6.89 15.17 -1.82
N ALA A 163 -6.25 14.32 -2.61
CA ALA A 163 -6.41 14.32 -4.07
C ALA A 163 -7.86 14.01 -4.46
N ARG A 164 -8.47 13.01 -3.82
CA ARG A 164 -9.87 12.63 -4.06
C ARG A 164 -10.85 13.75 -3.70
N VAL A 165 -10.69 14.37 -2.54
CA VAL A 165 -11.52 15.51 -2.13
C VAL A 165 -11.39 16.67 -3.11
N ARG A 166 -10.16 16.93 -3.60
CA ARG A 166 -9.93 17.94 -4.64
C ARG A 166 -10.69 17.63 -5.93
N GLU A 167 -10.59 16.39 -6.41
CA GLU A 167 -11.30 15.96 -7.62
C GLU A 167 -12.83 16.10 -7.48
N GLU A 168 -13.38 15.71 -6.33
CA GLU A 168 -14.81 15.84 -6.04
C GLU A 168 -15.24 17.31 -6.07
N HIS A 169 -14.44 18.23 -5.50
CA HIS A 169 -14.71 19.66 -5.53
C HIS A 169 -14.61 20.23 -6.95
N VAL A 170 -13.63 19.79 -7.74
CA VAL A 170 -13.48 20.21 -9.15
C VAL A 170 -14.69 19.75 -9.96
N LYS A 171 -15.10 18.48 -9.84
CA LYS A 171 -16.28 17.92 -10.52
C LYS A 171 -17.58 18.65 -10.14
N ALA A 172 -17.67 19.12 -8.90
CA ALA A 172 -18.82 19.90 -8.40
C ALA A 172 -18.75 21.40 -8.75
N GLY A 173 -17.76 21.86 -9.52
CA GLY A 173 -17.57 23.28 -9.85
C GLY A 173 -17.11 24.15 -8.68
N LYS A 174 -16.60 23.55 -7.60
CA LYS A 174 -16.22 24.22 -6.35
C LYS A 174 -14.69 24.25 -6.13
N ALA A 175 -13.91 24.27 -7.19
CA ALA A 175 -12.43 24.23 -7.12
C ALA A 175 -11.86 25.39 -6.29
N GLU A 176 -12.36 26.62 -6.45
CA GLU A 176 -11.92 27.79 -5.67
C GLU A 176 -12.17 27.63 -4.17
N LEU A 177 -13.32 27.04 -3.80
CA LEU A 177 -13.64 26.77 -2.40
C LEU A 177 -12.61 25.84 -1.77
N TYR A 178 -12.22 24.78 -2.48
CA TYR A 178 -11.18 23.85 -2.02
C TYR A 178 -9.83 24.57 -1.80
N GLU A 179 -9.39 25.38 -2.76
CA GLU A 179 -8.12 26.12 -2.63
C GLU A 179 -8.15 27.18 -1.51
N ARG A 180 -9.30 27.76 -1.22
CA ARG A 180 -9.47 28.68 -0.08
C ARG A 180 -9.42 27.96 1.27
N LEU A 181 -9.99 26.76 1.38
CA LEU A 181 -9.95 25.93 2.59
C LEU A 181 -8.53 25.45 2.87
N LYS A 182 -7.82 24.98 1.83
CA LYS A 182 -6.43 24.52 1.93
C LYS A 182 -5.46 25.57 2.48
N ARG A 183 -5.70 26.85 2.21
CA ARG A 183 -4.85 27.96 2.71
C ARG A 183 -5.04 28.27 4.18
N LYS A 184 -6.11 27.76 4.80
CA LYS A 184 -6.43 28.02 6.22
C LYS A 184 -6.01 26.89 7.16
N THR A 185 -5.52 25.77 6.60
CA THR A 185 -5.03 24.60 7.33
C THR A 185 -3.52 24.51 7.23
#